data_510c4019d612b8b2b66b5c197cab5034
#
_entry.id   510c4019d612b8b2b66b5c197cab5034
#
_cell.length_a   1.000
_cell.length_b   1.000
_cell.length_c   1.000
_cell.angle_alpha   90.00
_cell.angle_beta   90.00
_cell.angle_gamma   90.00
#
_symmetry.space_group_name_H-M   'P 1'
#
loop_
_entity.id
_entity.type
_entity.pdbx_description
1 polymer ?
#
loop_
_entity_poly.entity_id
_entity_poly.type
_entity_poly.pdbx_seq_one_letter_code
_entity_poly.pdbx_strand_id
1 'polypeptide(L)'
;MVFSWFLSVLRLIPSSCKLAAVQRGKYLILIIISLFFVSLSSAMTLEKFHGWNIQLLEEEMIAIERSGDVEDSENIIFVMTKNNRDRVLQFFELFTLSVHPDLTKLIDKEIELQENGHSTTGTVYEIYPYKNGHMILIGMGSYNHETIKEYYTFHKRSRLTVTDVPFEEPVALRTFIDLPTIQWAMPQVEEAMDRAHRHCKKIPDPISASLNNSQKGLKT
;
A
#
# COMPACT_ATOMS: atom_id res chain seq x y z
N MET A 1 -8.29 -3.55 25.38
CA MET A 1 -7.10 -3.13 26.17
C MET A 1 -5.93 -2.64 25.29
N VAL A 2 -6.18 -2.13 24.09
CA VAL A 2 -5.15 -1.68 23.13
C VAL A 2 -5.08 -0.15 23.02
N PHE A 3 -6.09 0.56 23.53
CA PHE A 3 -6.20 2.04 23.38
C PHE A 3 -5.29 2.86 24.31
N SER A 4 -4.69 2.26 25.32
CA SER A 4 -3.87 2.99 26.32
C SER A 4 -2.43 3.26 25.87
N TRP A 5 -1.92 2.53 24.91
CA TRP A 5 -0.53 2.68 24.44
C TRP A 5 -0.34 3.83 23.45
N PHE A 6 -1.39 4.16 22.71
CA PHE A 6 -1.32 5.18 21.63
C PHE A 6 -1.14 6.63 22.16
N LEU A 7 -1.68 6.93 23.32
CA LEU A 7 -1.57 8.26 23.96
C LEU A 7 -0.18 8.55 24.55
N SER A 8 0.64 7.54 24.77
CA SER A 8 1.99 7.70 25.33
C SER A 8 3.03 8.08 24.28
N VAL A 9 2.84 7.69 23.03
CA VAL A 9 3.78 7.97 21.91
C VAL A 9 3.65 9.43 21.44
N LEU A 10 2.45 10.00 21.48
CA LEU A 10 2.19 11.39 21.06
C LEU A 10 2.80 12.45 21.99
N ARG A 11 3.19 12.08 23.23
CA ARG A 11 3.82 13.01 24.21
C ARG A 11 5.33 13.15 24.07
N LEU A 12 5.97 12.37 23.19
CA LEU A 12 7.42 12.37 23.00
C LEU A 12 7.90 13.20 21.79
N ILE A 13 7.03 13.94 21.12
CA ILE A 13 7.45 14.82 20.04
C ILE A 13 7.91 16.15 20.63
N PRO A 14 9.21 16.46 20.65
CA PRO A 14 9.69 17.74 21.16
C PRO A 14 9.23 18.89 20.27
N SER A 15 8.66 19.91 20.88
CA SER A 15 8.08 21.10 20.24
C SER A 15 9.07 22.08 19.59
N SER A 16 10.33 21.68 19.41
CA SER A 16 11.41 22.60 18.97
C SER A 16 12.22 22.08 17.77
N CYS A 17 11.62 21.36 16.82
CA CYS A 17 12.33 21.00 15.61
C CYS A 17 11.74 21.73 14.40
N LYS A 18 12.46 22.77 13.90
CA LYS A 18 12.26 23.34 12.57
C LYS A 18 12.76 22.32 11.53
N LEU A 19 11.99 21.27 11.29
CA LEU A 19 12.28 20.31 10.22
C LEU A 19 11.99 20.94 8.86
N ALA A 20 12.95 20.81 7.94
CA ALA A 20 12.80 21.26 6.56
C ALA A 20 11.54 20.65 5.91
N ALA A 21 10.88 21.40 5.04
CA ALA A 21 9.58 21.04 4.43
C ALA A 21 9.59 19.64 3.76
N VAL A 22 10.74 19.17 3.27
CA VAL A 22 10.93 17.86 2.64
C VAL A 22 10.81 16.70 3.66
N GLN A 23 11.27 16.87 4.89
CA GLN A 23 11.12 15.87 5.94
C GLN A 23 9.67 15.77 6.43
N ARG A 24 8.93 16.89 6.48
CA ARG A 24 7.52 16.86 6.88
C ARG A 24 6.65 16.03 5.94
N GLY A 25 6.94 16.07 4.62
CA GLY A 25 6.25 15.23 3.64
C GLY A 25 6.47 13.73 3.86
N LYS A 26 7.70 13.32 4.18
CA LYS A 26 8.03 11.91 4.47
C LYS A 26 7.33 11.38 5.73
N TYR A 27 7.28 12.18 6.80
CA TYR A 27 6.58 11.78 8.04
C TYR A 27 5.06 11.75 7.89
N LEU A 28 4.49 12.65 7.09
CA LEU A 28 3.04 12.62 6.83
C LEU A 28 2.65 11.35 6.06
N ILE A 29 3.45 10.94 5.09
CA ILE A 29 3.27 9.69 4.34
C ILE A 29 3.43 8.47 5.26
N LEU A 30 4.43 8.46 6.14
CA LEU A 30 4.64 7.40 7.13
C LEU A 30 3.48 7.26 8.11
N ILE A 31 2.92 8.38 8.60
CA ILE A 31 1.75 8.38 9.50
C ILE A 31 0.51 7.86 8.75
N ILE A 32 0.32 8.25 7.50
CA ILE A 32 -0.78 7.76 6.67
C ILE A 32 -0.64 6.26 6.45
N ILE A 33 0.56 5.76 6.19
CA ILE A 33 0.83 4.34 5.93
C ILE A 33 0.70 3.50 7.21
N SER A 34 1.18 3.96 8.37
CA SER A 34 1.02 3.24 9.64
C SER A 34 -0.45 3.16 10.09
N LEU A 35 -1.26 4.17 9.76
CA LEU A 35 -2.71 4.11 9.94
C LEU A 35 -3.38 3.13 8.97
N PHE A 36 -2.78 2.88 7.82
CA PHE A 36 -3.28 1.99 6.78
C PHE A 36 -3.40 0.53 7.25
N PHE A 37 -2.42 0.04 8.00
CA PHE A 37 -2.32 -1.38 8.32
C PHE A 37 -3.06 -1.81 9.58
N VAL A 38 -3.29 -0.91 10.52
CA VAL A 38 -4.22 -1.17 11.63
C VAL A 38 -5.66 -1.32 11.10
N SER A 39 -5.95 -0.80 9.91
CA SER A 39 -7.28 -0.74 9.32
C SER A 39 -7.59 -1.84 8.30
N LEU A 40 -6.62 -2.66 7.89
CA LEU A 40 -6.91 -3.82 7.01
C LEU A 40 -7.91 -4.80 7.63
N SER A 41 -8.02 -4.81 8.98
CA SER A 41 -9.07 -5.58 9.66
C SER A 41 -10.48 -5.00 9.50
N SER A 42 -10.61 -3.78 8.99
CA SER A 42 -11.89 -3.09 8.79
C SER A 42 -12.15 -2.72 7.32
N ALA A 43 -11.36 -3.23 6.38
CA ALA A 43 -11.56 -2.98 4.96
C ALA A 43 -12.94 -3.51 4.51
N MET A 44 -13.76 -2.64 3.96
CA MET A 44 -15.06 -3.03 3.43
C MET A 44 -14.92 -3.39 1.95
N THR A 45 -15.14 -4.66 1.60
CA THR A 45 -15.19 -5.08 0.20
C THR A 45 -16.37 -4.42 -0.48
N LEU A 46 -16.10 -3.59 -1.49
CA LEU A 46 -17.09 -2.92 -2.30
C LEU A 46 -17.54 -3.81 -3.47
N GLU A 47 -16.57 -4.46 -4.11
CA GLU A 47 -16.80 -5.24 -5.32
C GLU A 47 -15.72 -6.31 -5.51
N LYS A 48 -16.12 -7.47 -6.09
CA LYS A 48 -15.18 -8.47 -6.62
C LYS A 48 -15.36 -8.54 -8.13
N PHE A 49 -14.27 -8.41 -8.87
CA PHE A 49 -14.30 -8.32 -10.32
C PHE A 49 -13.13 -9.09 -10.95
N HIS A 50 -13.40 -10.22 -11.62
CA HIS A 50 -12.40 -11.03 -12.33
C HIS A 50 -11.11 -11.34 -11.53
N GLY A 51 -11.28 -11.67 -10.23
CA GLY A 51 -10.17 -11.94 -9.32
C GLY A 51 -9.53 -10.69 -8.71
N TRP A 52 -10.05 -9.50 -8.99
CA TRP A 52 -9.75 -8.28 -8.30
C TRP A 52 -10.69 -8.08 -7.11
N ASN A 53 -10.15 -7.67 -5.97
CA ASN A 53 -10.91 -7.20 -4.83
C ASN A 53 -10.83 -5.67 -4.81
N ILE A 54 -11.97 -5.00 -4.88
CA ILE A 54 -12.06 -3.53 -4.75
C ILE A 54 -12.58 -3.27 -3.34
N GLN A 55 -11.82 -2.52 -2.55
CA GLN A 55 -12.07 -2.35 -1.12
C GLN A 55 -12.03 -0.87 -0.77
N LEU A 56 -12.91 -0.46 0.14
CA LEU A 56 -12.81 0.81 0.84
C LEU A 56 -11.91 0.59 2.05
N LEU A 57 -10.77 1.29 2.06
CA LEU A 57 -9.86 1.37 3.18
C LEU A 57 -10.07 2.71 3.85
N GLU A 58 -10.56 2.73 5.08
CA GLU A 58 -10.96 3.96 5.74
C GLU A 58 -11.94 4.80 4.87
N GLU A 59 -12.32 5.97 5.34
CA GLU A 59 -13.36 6.76 4.66
C GLU A 59 -12.90 7.45 3.37
N GLU A 60 -11.60 7.38 3.02
CA GLU A 60 -11.03 8.22 1.96
C GLU A 60 -10.18 7.47 0.92
N MET A 61 -10.05 6.15 1.01
CA MET A 61 -9.15 5.39 0.16
C MET A 61 -9.80 4.16 -0.44
N ILE A 62 -9.55 3.94 -1.72
CA ILE A 62 -9.96 2.72 -2.42
C ILE A 62 -8.70 1.92 -2.77
N ALA A 63 -8.66 0.67 -2.35
CA ALA A 63 -7.67 -0.30 -2.78
C ALA A 63 -8.25 -1.25 -3.84
N ILE A 64 -7.40 -1.62 -4.77
CA ILE A 64 -7.63 -2.70 -5.73
C ILE A 64 -6.52 -3.71 -5.48
N GLU A 65 -6.88 -4.89 -5.11
CA GLU A 65 -5.96 -5.95 -4.75
C GLU A 65 -6.15 -7.17 -5.64
N ARG A 66 -5.06 -7.83 -5.98
CA ARG A 66 -5.05 -9.11 -6.65
C ARG A 66 -3.97 -10.01 -6.07
N SER A 67 -4.38 -11.22 -5.71
CA SER A 67 -3.44 -12.26 -5.27
C SER A 67 -2.66 -12.84 -6.43
N GLY A 68 -1.43 -13.26 -6.15
CA GLY A 68 -0.52 -13.90 -7.09
C GLY A 68 -0.95 -15.29 -7.53
N ASP A 69 -0.17 -15.87 -8.45
CA ASP A 69 -0.44 -17.20 -9.00
C ASP A 69 -0.09 -18.32 -8.01
N VAL A 70 0.65 -18.02 -6.95
CA VAL A 70 1.01 -18.96 -5.87
C VAL A 70 0.22 -18.55 -4.63
N GLU A 71 -0.78 -19.37 -4.32
CA GLU A 71 -1.70 -19.33 -3.15
C GLU A 71 -1.63 -18.09 -2.22
N ASP A 72 -2.62 -17.23 -2.27
CA ASP A 72 -3.02 -16.20 -1.26
C ASP A 72 -1.89 -15.48 -0.47
N SER A 73 -0.66 -15.59 -0.89
CA SER A 73 0.50 -15.14 -0.12
C SER A 73 1.22 -13.93 -0.71
N GLU A 74 0.97 -13.60 -1.97
CA GLU A 74 1.54 -12.41 -2.60
C GLU A 74 0.44 -11.58 -3.25
N ASN A 75 0.48 -10.28 -3.01
CA ASN A 75 -0.52 -9.37 -3.56
C ASN A 75 0.14 -8.24 -4.35
N ILE A 76 -0.52 -7.84 -5.44
CA ILE A 76 -0.32 -6.52 -6.05
C ILE A 76 -1.49 -5.63 -5.64
N ILE A 77 -1.19 -4.43 -5.17
CA ILE A 77 -2.17 -3.51 -4.60
C ILE A 77 -2.01 -2.14 -5.25
N PHE A 78 -3.11 -1.58 -5.71
CA PHE A 78 -3.20 -0.20 -6.19
C PHE A 78 -4.12 0.59 -5.28
N VAL A 79 -3.66 1.72 -4.79
CA VAL A 79 -4.43 2.55 -3.87
C VAL A 79 -4.67 3.92 -4.48
N MET A 80 -5.92 4.32 -4.48
CA MET A 80 -6.38 5.65 -4.88
C MET A 80 -6.92 6.38 -3.66
N THR A 81 -6.54 7.65 -3.53
CA THR A 81 -7.04 8.49 -2.45
C THR A 81 -8.02 9.52 -3.01
N LYS A 82 -9.02 9.86 -2.22
CA LYS A 82 -9.99 10.89 -2.57
C LYS A 82 -9.35 12.24 -2.94
N ASN A 83 -8.30 12.61 -2.20
CA ASN A 83 -7.63 13.90 -2.34
C ASN A 83 -6.68 13.96 -3.56
N ASN A 84 -6.34 12.80 -4.15
CA ASN A 84 -5.47 12.73 -5.31
C ASN A 84 -5.93 11.62 -6.27
N ARG A 85 -7.11 11.79 -6.83
CA ARG A 85 -7.82 10.79 -7.64
C ARG A 85 -7.11 10.42 -8.94
N ASP A 86 -6.24 11.30 -9.43
CA ASP A 86 -5.47 11.07 -10.66
C ASP A 86 -4.15 10.32 -10.41
N ARG A 87 -3.86 10.03 -9.15
CA ARG A 87 -2.66 9.30 -8.75
C ARG A 87 -3.03 7.97 -8.11
N VAL A 88 -2.19 6.99 -8.39
CA VAL A 88 -2.29 5.62 -7.87
C VAL A 88 -0.98 5.30 -7.15
N LEU A 89 -1.07 4.90 -5.91
CA LEU A 89 0.04 4.30 -5.19
C LEU A 89 0.07 2.81 -5.50
N GLN A 90 1.23 2.29 -5.84
CA GLN A 90 1.44 0.87 -6.11
C GLN A 90 2.23 0.23 -4.99
N PHE A 91 1.77 -0.96 -4.58
CA PHE A 91 2.44 -1.79 -3.59
C PHE A 91 2.49 -3.24 -4.05
N PHE A 92 3.50 -3.94 -3.54
CA PHE A 92 3.56 -5.40 -3.56
C PHE A 92 3.62 -5.91 -2.12
N GLU A 93 2.88 -6.97 -1.85
CA GLU A 93 3.04 -7.77 -0.64
C GLU A 93 3.70 -9.08 -1.01
N LEU A 94 4.82 -9.39 -0.34
CA LEU A 94 5.57 -10.60 -0.53
C LEU A 94 5.58 -11.40 0.76
N PHE A 95 5.25 -12.68 0.67
CA PHE A 95 5.33 -13.59 1.80
C PHE A 95 6.72 -14.19 1.95
N THR A 96 7.17 -14.36 3.19
CA THR A 96 8.39 -15.10 3.52
C THR A 96 8.22 -15.94 4.77
N LEU A 97 8.77 -17.14 4.76
CA LEU A 97 8.93 -17.98 5.95
C LEU A 97 10.16 -17.58 6.79
N SER A 98 10.93 -16.61 6.31
CA SER A 98 12.13 -16.16 7.01
C SER A 98 11.81 -15.72 8.43
N VAL A 99 12.58 -16.26 9.36
CA VAL A 99 12.60 -15.84 10.78
C VAL A 99 13.90 -15.13 11.12
N HIS A 100 14.62 -14.63 10.11
CA HIS A 100 15.88 -13.94 10.33
C HIS A 100 15.67 -12.73 11.25
N PRO A 101 16.47 -12.58 12.32
CA PRO A 101 16.28 -11.53 13.32
C PRO A 101 16.41 -10.12 12.75
N ASP A 102 17.09 -9.98 11.62
CA ASP A 102 17.32 -8.70 10.97
C ASP A 102 16.27 -8.35 9.91
N LEU A 103 15.25 -9.21 9.70
CA LEU A 103 14.20 -8.97 8.70
C LEU A 103 13.58 -7.57 8.87
N THR A 104 13.29 -7.16 10.10
CA THR A 104 12.70 -5.86 10.41
C THR A 104 13.62 -4.67 10.11
N LYS A 105 14.93 -4.90 9.98
CA LYS A 105 15.88 -3.85 9.58
C LYS A 105 15.73 -3.42 8.11
N LEU A 106 14.96 -4.20 7.31
CA LEU A 106 14.58 -3.81 5.96
C LEU A 106 13.58 -2.67 5.92
N ILE A 107 12.84 -2.40 7.01
CA ILE A 107 11.86 -1.31 7.04
C ILE A 107 12.57 0.02 6.75
N ASP A 108 11.95 0.84 5.91
CA ASP A 108 12.47 2.10 5.36
C ASP A 108 13.72 1.94 4.44
N LYS A 109 14.08 0.72 4.07
CA LYS A 109 15.15 0.49 3.09
C LYS A 109 14.60 0.39 1.68
N GLU A 110 15.40 0.86 0.73
CA GLU A 110 15.19 0.61 -0.69
C GLU A 110 15.77 -0.76 -1.04
N ILE A 111 15.00 -1.53 -1.79
CA ILE A 111 15.42 -2.81 -2.36
C ILE A 111 15.40 -2.73 -3.89
N GLU A 112 16.35 -3.39 -4.53
CA GLU A 112 16.39 -3.46 -5.99
C GLU A 112 15.45 -4.53 -6.52
N LEU A 113 14.70 -4.16 -7.53
CA LEU A 113 13.64 -4.96 -8.12
C LEU A 113 13.75 -4.92 -9.65
N GLN A 114 13.22 -5.94 -10.28
CA GLN A 114 12.89 -5.91 -11.70
C GLN A 114 11.39 -6.16 -11.88
N GLU A 115 10.70 -5.22 -12.48
CA GLU A 115 9.31 -5.39 -12.87
C GLU A 115 9.20 -5.52 -14.39
N ASN A 116 8.66 -6.65 -14.86
CA ASN A 116 8.55 -6.98 -16.28
C ASN A 116 9.88 -6.82 -17.07
N GLY A 117 11.02 -7.08 -16.40
CA GLY A 117 12.35 -6.95 -16.96
C GLY A 117 12.97 -5.54 -16.89
N HIS A 118 12.28 -4.56 -16.34
CA HIS A 118 12.79 -3.22 -16.10
C HIS A 118 13.29 -3.08 -14.67
N SER A 119 14.53 -2.59 -14.50
CA SER A 119 15.09 -2.32 -13.18
C SER A 119 14.36 -1.14 -12.53
N THR A 120 14.02 -1.30 -11.27
CA THR A 120 13.38 -0.30 -10.43
C THR A 120 13.78 -0.51 -8.98
N THR A 121 13.39 0.41 -8.11
CA THR A 121 13.55 0.26 -6.66
C THR A 121 12.21 0.36 -5.98
N GLY A 122 12.05 -0.36 -4.88
CA GLY A 122 10.92 -0.23 -3.99
C GLY A 122 11.37 0.03 -2.56
N THR A 123 10.57 0.72 -1.79
CA THR A 123 10.82 0.94 -0.37
C THR A 123 10.04 -0.06 0.46
N VAL A 124 10.67 -0.75 1.39
CA VAL A 124 9.98 -1.60 2.36
C VAL A 124 9.30 -0.71 3.38
N TYR A 125 7.98 -0.72 3.41
CA TYR A 125 7.20 0.10 4.34
C TYR A 125 6.89 -0.62 5.64
N GLU A 126 6.57 -1.90 5.55
CA GLU A 126 6.16 -2.67 6.71
C GLU A 126 6.50 -4.14 6.58
N ILE A 127 6.73 -4.78 7.70
CA ILE A 127 6.88 -6.22 7.83
C ILE A 127 6.02 -6.65 9.00
N TYR A 128 5.04 -7.50 8.76
CA TYR A 128 4.10 -7.93 9.77
C TYR A 128 3.91 -9.45 9.78
N PRO A 129 3.60 -10.04 10.95
CA PRO A 129 3.34 -11.47 11.05
C PRO A 129 2.12 -11.89 10.23
N TYR A 130 2.25 -12.97 9.47
CA TYR A 130 1.16 -13.55 8.69
C TYR A 130 1.32 -15.07 8.63
N LYS A 131 0.27 -15.82 9.05
CA LYS A 131 0.31 -17.29 9.15
C LYS A 131 1.55 -17.76 9.93
N ASN A 132 2.42 -18.54 9.29
CA ASN A 132 3.66 -19.10 9.84
C ASN A 132 4.92 -18.31 9.40
N GLY A 133 4.76 -17.12 8.87
CA GLY A 133 5.85 -16.29 8.37
C GLY A 133 5.54 -14.80 8.53
N HIS A 134 6.00 -14.02 7.56
CA HIS A 134 5.82 -12.56 7.52
C HIS A 134 5.40 -12.12 6.13
N MET A 135 4.61 -11.05 6.09
CA MET A 135 4.37 -10.27 4.89
C MET A 135 5.32 -9.07 4.87
N ILE A 136 5.90 -8.81 3.71
CA ILE A 136 6.76 -7.66 3.43
C ILE A 136 6.00 -6.76 2.47
N LEU A 137 5.66 -5.57 2.91
CA LEU A 137 5.01 -4.55 2.09
C LEU A 137 6.04 -3.64 1.45
N ILE A 138 6.03 -3.60 0.12
CA ILE A 138 6.96 -2.82 -0.70
C ILE A 138 6.17 -1.80 -1.50
N GLY A 139 6.45 -0.52 -1.29
CA GLY A 139 5.87 0.56 -2.09
C GLY A 139 6.74 0.91 -3.28
N MET A 140 6.12 1.00 -4.45
CA MET A 140 6.78 1.33 -5.72
C MET A 140 6.71 2.81 -6.06
N GLY A 141 5.91 3.56 -5.34
CA GLY A 141 5.72 4.98 -5.57
C GLY A 141 4.32 5.35 -6.05
N SER A 142 4.20 6.55 -6.59
CA SER A 142 2.93 7.15 -7.02
C SER A 142 2.98 7.45 -8.51
N TYR A 143 2.01 6.92 -9.26
CA TYR A 143 1.91 7.02 -10.70
C TYR A 143 0.65 7.76 -11.13
N ASN A 144 0.64 8.31 -12.32
CA ASN A 144 -0.60 8.78 -12.92
C ASN A 144 -1.53 7.60 -13.22
N HIS A 145 -2.82 7.73 -12.94
CA HIS A 145 -3.82 6.67 -13.10
C HIS A 145 -3.85 6.11 -14.53
N GLU A 146 -3.88 6.95 -15.54
CA GLU A 146 -3.92 6.50 -16.94
C GLU A 146 -2.62 5.80 -17.34
N THR A 147 -1.46 6.33 -16.93
CA THR A 147 -0.16 5.74 -17.26
C THR A 147 0.00 4.34 -16.69
N ILE A 148 -0.35 4.14 -15.41
CA ILE A 148 -0.22 2.81 -14.79
C ILE A 148 -1.25 1.82 -15.33
N LYS A 149 -2.46 2.30 -15.64
CA LYS A 149 -3.50 1.51 -16.31
C LYS A 149 -3.03 1.00 -17.67
N GLU A 150 -2.50 1.88 -18.51
CA GLU A 150 -1.95 1.52 -19.83
C GLU A 150 -0.80 0.53 -19.72
N TYR A 151 0.12 0.76 -18.77
CA TYR A 151 1.25 -0.13 -18.53
C TYR A 151 0.80 -1.58 -18.27
N TYR A 152 -0.11 -1.80 -17.34
CA TYR A 152 -0.57 -3.14 -17.00
C TYR A 152 -1.53 -3.75 -18.04
N THR A 153 -2.27 -2.94 -18.77
CA THR A 153 -3.09 -3.40 -19.91
C THR A 153 -2.20 -3.94 -21.01
N PHE A 154 -1.08 -3.28 -21.30
CA PHE A 154 -0.11 -3.73 -22.28
C PHE A 154 0.58 -5.04 -21.87
N HIS A 155 1.06 -5.13 -20.64
CA HIS A 155 1.81 -6.30 -20.20
C HIS A 155 0.93 -7.52 -19.91
N LYS A 156 -0.35 -7.37 -19.61
CA LYS A 156 -1.32 -8.44 -19.28
C LYS A 156 -0.91 -9.35 -18.12
N ARG A 157 0.31 -9.24 -17.66
CA ARG A 157 0.92 -9.89 -16.50
C ARG A 157 1.86 -8.91 -15.83
N SER A 158 1.98 -9.00 -14.52
CA SER A 158 3.07 -8.38 -13.78
C SER A 158 4.00 -9.47 -13.29
N ARG A 159 5.29 -9.28 -13.49
CA ARG A 159 6.34 -10.14 -12.97
C ARG A 159 7.31 -9.31 -12.18
N LEU A 160 7.39 -9.56 -10.89
CA LEU A 160 8.33 -8.92 -9.99
C LEU A 160 9.45 -9.89 -9.65
N THR A 161 10.68 -9.41 -9.71
CA THR A 161 11.86 -10.14 -9.21
C THR A 161 12.59 -9.23 -8.24
N VAL A 162 12.84 -9.70 -7.04
CA VAL A 162 13.74 -9.04 -6.09
C VAL A 162 15.15 -9.41 -6.46
N THR A 163 15.99 -8.40 -6.76
CA THR A 163 17.35 -8.61 -7.27
C THR A 163 18.40 -8.37 -6.21
N ASP A 164 18.16 -7.42 -5.31
CA ASP A 164 19.05 -7.16 -4.19
C ASP A 164 18.32 -6.60 -2.96
N VAL A 165 18.90 -6.84 -1.78
CA VAL A 165 18.48 -6.26 -0.51
C VAL A 165 19.69 -5.62 0.18
N PRO A 166 19.59 -4.38 0.71
CA PRO A 166 20.73 -3.64 1.24
C PRO A 166 21.13 -4.15 2.63
N PHE A 167 22.05 -5.11 2.67
CA PHE A 167 22.68 -5.56 3.91
C PHE A 167 24.18 -5.33 3.87
N GLU A 168 24.76 -4.97 5.02
CA GLU A 168 26.20 -4.71 5.16
C GLU A 168 27.05 -5.99 5.04
N GLU A 169 26.46 -7.16 5.29
CA GLU A 169 27.10 -8.46 5.17
C GLU A 169 26.55 -9.25 3.97
N PRO A 170 27.33 -10.13 3.35
CA PRO A 170 26.87 -10.96 2.23
C PRO A 170 25.88 -12.01 2.72
N VAL A 171 24.65 -11.59 2.92
CA VAL A 171 23.55 -12.47 3.28
C VAL A 171 22.82 -12.90 2.00
N ALA A 172 22.57 -14.20 1.88
CA ALA A 172 21.87 -14.71 0.72
C ALA A 172 20.45 -14.13 0.64
N LEU A 173 20.04 -13.64 -0.52
CA LEU A 173 18.70 -13.08 -0.77
C LEU A 173 17.58 -14.00 -0.21
N ARG A 174 17.72 -15.31 -0.36
CA ARG A 174 16.79 -16.32 0.16
C ARG A 174 16.65 -16.35 1.68
N THR A 175 17.56 -15.71 2.41
CA THR A 175 17.42 -15.58 3.87
C THR A 175 16.27 -14.67 4.24
N PHE A 176 15.90 -13.76 3.36
CA PHE A 176 14.82 -12.79 3.59
C PHE A 176 13.60 -13.04 2.71
N ILE A 177 13.77 -13.55 1.49
CA ILE A 177 12.73 -13.70 0.50
C ILE A 177 12.78 -15.09 -0.11
N ASP A 178 11.78 -15.92 0.19
CA ASP A 178 11.75 -17.31 -0.26
C ASP A 178 11.50 -17.42 -1.76
N LEU A 179 10.65 -16.56 -2.30
CA LEU A 179 10.30 -16.51 -3.71
C LEU A 179 10.79 -15.19 -4.31
N PRO A 180 12.01 -15.16 -4.88
CA PRO A 180 12.55 -13.94 -5.43
C PRO A 180 11.82 -13.47 -6.70
N THR A 181 11.02 -14.31 -7.33
CA THR A 181 10.24 -13.98 -8.52
C THR A 181 8.80 -14.38 -8.35
N ILE A 182 7.89 -13.44 -8.52
CA ILE A 182 6.45 -13.60 -8.36
C ILE A 182 5.75 -13.08 -9.62
N GLN A 183 4.60 -13.67 -9.95
CA GLN A 183 3.80 -13.28 -11.11
C GLN A 183 2.34 -13.10 -10.74
N TRP A 184 1.73 -12.12 -11.37
CA TRP A 184 0.28 -11.86 -11.30
C TRP A 184 -0.29 -11.78 -12.72
N ALA A 185 -1.30 -12.58 -13.01
CA ALA A 185 -2.12 -12.35 -14.18
C ALA A 185 -2.94 -11.07 -13.98
N MET A 186 -3.07 -10.24 -15.01
CA MET A 186 -3.73 -8.92 -14.94
C MET A 186 -5.00 -8.89 -15.83
N PRO A 187 -5.97 -9.82 -15.64
CA PRO A 187 -7.16 -9.85 -16.48
C PRO A 187 -8.00 -8.62 -16.22
N GLN A 188 -8.37 -7.93 -17.30
CA GLN A 188 -9.27 -6.77 -17.25
C GLN A 188 -8.84 -5.70 -16.21
N VAL A 189 -7.54 -5.50 -16.05
CA VAL A 189 -6.98 -4.51 -15.10
C VAL A 189 -7.50 -3.10 -15.39
N GLU A 190 -7.65 -2.73 -16.65
CA GLU A 190 -8.23 -1.45 -17.06
C GLU A 190 -9.62 -1.24 -16.47
N GLU A 191 -10.53 -2.20 -16.66
CA GLU A 191 -11.89 -2.13 -16.13
C GLU A 191 -11.89 -2.14 -14.59
N ALA A 192 -11.01 -2.93 -13.95
CA ALA A 192 -10.88 -2.96 -12.49
C ALA A 192 -10.47 -1.60 -11.93
N MET A 193 -9.47 -0.96 -12.55
CA MET A 193 -9.01 0.38 -12.17
C MET A 193 -10.08 1.44 -12.39
N ASP A 194 -10.81 1.38 -13.51
CA ASP A 194 -11.89 2.32 -13.78
C ASP A 194 -13.05 2.16 -12.79
N ARG A 195 -13.35 0.93 -12.37
CA ARG A 195 -14.38 0.66 -11.33
C ARG A 195 -13.96 1.26 -10.00
N ALA A 196 -12.73 1.03 -9.56
CA ALA A 196 -12.21 1.62 -8.33
C ALA A 196 -12.19 3.15 -8.40
N HIS A 197 -11.79 3.73 -9.51
CA HIS A 197 -11.83 5.18 -9.73
C HIS A 197 -13.25 5.74 -9.63
N ARG A 198 -14.27 5.02 -10.16
CA ARG A 198 -15.67 5.39 -9.98
C ARG A 198 -16.12 5.34 -8.51
N HIS A 199 -15.66 4.34 -7.74
CA HIS A 199 -15.93 4.28 -6.31
C HIS A 199 -15.24 5.42 -5.57
N CYS A 200 -13.98 5.72 -5.88
CA CYS A 200 -13.24 6.83 -5.30
C CYS A 200 -13.92 8.19 -5.53
N LYS A 201 -14.50 8.40 -6.72
CA LYS A 201 -15.26 9.63 -7.04
C LYS A 201 -16.55 9.78 -6.24
N LYS A 202 -17.15 8.69 -5.77
CA LYS A 202 -18.40 8.71 -4.99
C LYS A 202 -18.18 9.00 -3.50
N ILE A 203 -16.94 8.96 -3.01
CA ILE A 203 -16.63 9.29 -1.62
C ILE A 203 -17.00 10.77 -1.39
N PRO A 204 -17.91 11.11 -0.44
CA PRO A 204 -18.36 12.49 -0.21
C PRO A 204 -17.21 13.39 0.24
N ASP A 205 -17.23 14.68 -0.16
CA ASP A 205 -16.26 15.63 0.37
C ASP A 205 -16.56 15.97 1.82
N PRO A 206 -15.59 15.95 2.75
CA PRO A 206 -15.83 16.22 4.16
C PRO A 206 -16.47 17.60 4.38
N ILE A 207 -16.16 18.57 3.51
CA ILE A 207 -16.73 19.93 3.56
C ILE A 207 -18.22 19.92 3.20
N SER A 208 -18.65 19.11 2.24
CA SER A 208 -20.07 19.00 1.85
C SER A 208 -20.92 18.31 2.91
N ALA A 209 -20.35 17.37 3.66
CA ALA A 209 -21.03 16.71 4.77
C ALA A 209 -21.28 17.64 5.96
N SER A 210 -20.36 18.55 6.27
CA SER A 210 -20.50 19.53 7.35
C SER A 210 -21.54 20.61 7.04
N LEU A 211 -21.65 21.06 5.79
CA LEU A 211 -22.63 22.05 5.36
C LEU A 211 -24.07 21.52 5.39
N ASN A 212 -24.26 20.27 5.03
CA ASN A 212 -25.59 19.65 5.05
C ASN A 212 -26.12 19.41 6.48
N ASN A 213 -25.26 19.18 7.45
CA ASN A 213 -25.65 19.04 8.85
C ASN A 213 -25.97 20.40 9.50
N SER A 214 -25.30 21.48 9.08
CA SER A 214 -25.58 22.82 9.57
C SER A 214 -26.94 23.38 9.07
N GLN A 215 -27.40 22.96 7.88
CA GLN A 215 -28.70 23.39 7.35
C GLN A 215 -29.89 22.62 7.95
N LYS A 216 -29.68 21.40 8.45
CA LYS A 216 -30.76 20.63 9.13
C LYS A 216 -31.06 21.13 10.54
N GLY A 217 -30.13 21.81 11.20
CA GLY A 217 -30.31 22.39 12.55
C GLY A 217 -31.03 23.73 12.60
N LEU A 218 -31.33 24.37 11.44
CA LEU A 218 -31.99 25.67 11.38
C LEU A 218 -33.50 25.61 11.04
N LYS A 219 -34.09 24.44 11.04
CA LYS A 219 -35.54 24.22 10.74
C LYS A 219 -36.32 23.65 11.92
N THR A 220 -36.00 24.09 13.12
CA THR A 220 -36.87 23.84 14.30
C THR A 220 -37.22 25.16 14.97
#